data_6ccbed967f8ccd3c8ddff64a194af59b
#
_entry.id   6ccbed967f8ccd3c8ddff64a194af59b
#
_cell.length_a   1.000
_cell.length_b   1.000
_cell.length_c   1.000
_cell.angle_alpha   90.00
_cell.angle_beta   90.00
_cell.angle_gamma   90.00
#
_symmetry.space_group_name_H-M   'P 1'
#
loop_
_entity.id
_entity.type
_entity.pdbx_description
1 polymer ?
#
loop_
_entity_poly.entity_id
_entity_poly.type
_entity_poly.pdbx_seq_one_letter_code
_entity_poly.pdbx_strand_id
1 'polypeptide(L)'
;PDVRSAERTMDALAAAAGATRADWWPKFYLTGSFGYGNEYYKQFFKKENMTWQISPSIKWTIFSGRQIAQANRQAQIQLDEGINTYNQTLLTALQEVDDALSSYNKSLQQLDADRLALQEIKLTLEYAMDLYKKGLTNYQNVLDSQRNVLNYENVYVNSQSATLLYMIQVYKALGGGVEK
;
A
#
# COMPACT_ATOMS: atom_id res chain seq x y z
N PRO A 1 -2.06 -5.60 1.18
CA PRO A 1 -2.47 -5.20 -0.18
C PRO A 1 -1.28 -5.01 -1.11
N ASP A 2 -0.25 -4.27 -0.69
CA ASP A 2 0.89 -3.87 -1.52
C ASP A 2 1.76 -5.07 -1.90
N VAL A 3 2.04 -5.98 -0.96
CA VAL A 3 2.77 -7.23 -1.20
C VAL A 3 2.02 -8.12 -2.21
N ARG A 4 0.69 -8.25 -2.06
CA ARG A 4 -0.14 -9.03 -2.99
C ARG A 4 -0.19 -8.39 -4.38
N SER A 5 -0.16 -7.06 -4.46
CA SER A 5 -0.08 -6.34 -5.74
C SER A 5 1.27 -6.57 -6.43
N ALA A 6 2.37 -6.50 -5.67
CA ALA A 6 3.72 -6.76 -6.17
C ALA A 6 3.89 -8.22 -6.63
N GLU A 7 3.33 -9.20 -5.89
CA GLU A 7 3.29 -10.61 -6.26
C GLU A 7 2.58 -10.82 -7.62
N ARG A 8 1.38 -10.24 -7.79
CA ARG A 8 0.65 -10.35 -9.06
C ARG A 8 1.35 -9.66 -10.23
N THR A 9 2.08 -8.59 -9.96
CA THR A 9 2.90 -7.93 -10.98
C THR A 9 4.06 -8.83 -11.43
N MET A 10 4.72 -9.48 -10.47
CA MET A 10 5.77 -10.47 -10.75
C MET A 10 5.21 -11.66 -11.56
N ASP A 11 4.04 -12.18 -11.21
CA ASP A 11 3.38 -13.26 -11.95
C ASP A 11 3.05 -12.85 -13.40
N ALA A 12 2.60 -11.61 -13.60
CA ALA A 12 2.34 -11.07 -14.94
C ALA A 12 3.62 -10.98 -15.77
N LEU A 13 4.74 -10.56 -15.18
CA LEU A 13 6.04 -10.52 -15.84
C LEU A 13 6.55 -11.93 -16.16
N ALA A 14 6.34 -12.91 -15.27
CA ALA A 14 6.67 -14.30 -15.53
C ALA A 14 5.88 -14.87 -16.71
N ALA A 15 4.58 -14.58 -16.77
CA ALA A 15 3.73 -14.96 -17.89
C ALA A 15 4.16 -14.29 -19.21
N ALA A 16 4.54 -13.00 -19.16
CA ALA A 16 5.05 -12.26 -20.32
C ALA A 16 6.37 -12.84 -20.84
N ALA A 17 7.29 -13.21 -19.93
CA ALA A 17 8.54 -13.88 -20.28
C ALA A 17 8.28 -15.26 -20.92
N GLY A 18 7.29 -16.01 -20.43
CA GLY A 18 6.82 -17.25 -21.03
C GLY A 18 6.26 -17.06 -22.44
N ALA A 19 5.44 -16.01 -22.63
CA ALA A 19 4.85 -15.68 -23.93
C ALA A 19 5.93 -15.29 -24.97
N THR A 20 6.97 -14.53 -24.56
CA THR A 20 8.07 -14.17 -25.47
C THR A 20 8.88 -15.38 -25.91
N ARG A 21 9.02 -16.41 -25.05
CA ARG A 21 9.68 -17.67 -25.46
C ARG A 21 8.89 -18.40 -26.55
N ALA A 22 7.56 -18.26 -26.59
CA ALA A 22 6.73 -18.86 -27.62
C ALA A 22 6.98 -18.26 -29.02
N ASP A 23 7.64 -17.09 -29.14
CA ASP A 23 7.98 -16.48 -30.42
C ASP A 23 9.02 -17.28 -31.26
N TRP A 24 9.70 -18.24 -30.63
CA TRP A 24 10.56 -19.20 -31.34
C TRP A 24 9.77 -20.25 -32.14
N TRP A 25 8.48 -20.43 -31.82
CA TRP A 25 7.62 -21.46 -32.40
C TRP A 25 6.68 -20.89 -33.45
N PRO A 26 6.23 -21.70 -34.43
CA PRO A 26 5.21 -21.26 -35.40
C PRO A 26 3.91 -20.88 -34.69
N LYS A 27 3.34 -19.76 -35.08
CA LYS A 27 2.05 -19.26 -34.58
C LYS A 27 0.95 -19.67 -35.59
N PHE A 28 -0.11 -20.23 -35.05
CA PHE A 28 -1.31 -20.62 -35.82
C PHE A 28 -2.38 -19.55 -35.62
N TYR A 29 -2.89 -19.04 -36.71
CA TYR A 29 -3.96 -18.05 -36.72
C TYR A 29 -5.18 -18.62 -37.42
N LEU A 30 -6.34 -18.38 -36.87
CA LEU A 30 -7.64 -18.64 -37.49
C LEU A 30 -8.36 -17.28 -37.56
N THR A 31 -8.51 -16.78 -38.78
CA THR A 31 -9.22 -15.53 -39.05
C THR A 31 -10.56 -15.84 -39.64
N GLY A 32 -11.64 -15.26 -39.11
CA GLY A 32 -12.99 -15.38 -39.64
C GLY A 32 -13.56 -14.00 -39.91
N SER A 33 -14.23 -13.84 -41.04
CA SER A 33 -15.05 -12.67 -41.32
C SER A 33 -16.45 -13.12 -41.74
N PHE A 34 -17.42 -12.33 -41.29
CA PHE A 34 -18.83 -12.52 -41.64
C PHE A 34 -19.41 -11.14 -41.94
N GLY A 35 -20.11 -11.02 -43.08
CA GLY A 35 -20.68 -9.74 -43.45
C GLY A 35 -21.78 -9.89 -44.51
N TYR A 36 -22.50 -8.82 -44.73
CA TYR A 36 -23.42 -8.66 -45.86
C TYR A 36 -22.86 -7.54 -46.73
N GLY A 37 -22.78 -7.75 -48.05
CA GLY A 37 -22.30 -6.75 -49.00
C GLY A 37 -23.22 -6.67 -50.19
N ASN A 38 -23.78 -5.47 -50.48
CA ASN A 38 -24.52 -5.19 -51.70
C ASN A 38 -24.45 -3.70 -52.03
N GLU A 39 -24.39 -3.36 -53.30
CA GLU A 39 -24.47 -1.96 -53.79
C GLU A 39 -25.85 -1.32 -53.58
N TYR A 40 -26.91 -2.09 -53.44
CA TYR A 40 -28.27 -1.61 -53.28
C TYR A 40 -28.78 -1.78 -51.85
N TYR A 41 -29.08 -0.68 -51.17
CA TYR A 41 -29.48 -0.62 -49.77
C TYR A 41 -30.71 -1.49 -49.43
N LYS A 42 -31.69 -1.60 -50.37
CA LYS A 42 -32.92 -2.41 -50.21
C LYS A 42 -32.70 -3.94 -50.22
N GLN A 43 -31.51 -4.39 -50.60
CA GLN A 43 -31.19 -5.81 -50.75
C GLN A 43 -30.07 -6.26 -49.80
N PHE A 44 -29.64 -5.38 -48.89
CA PHE A 44 -28.49 -5.59 -48.04
C PHE A 44 -28.59 -6.89 -47.22
N PHE A 45 -29.74 -7.18 -46.61
CA PHE A 45 -29.94 -8.34 -45.75
C PHE A 45 -30.45 -9.59 -46.50
N LYS A 46 -30.40 -9.67 -47.82
CA LYS A 46 -30.75 -10.89 -48.54
C LYS A 46 -29.68 -11.96 -48.32
N LYS A 47 -30.09 -13.20 -48.16
CA LYS A 47 -29.23 -14.37 -47.92
C LYS A 47 -28.16 -14.56 -49.03
N GLU A 48 -28.44 -14.11 -50.22
CA GLU A 48 -27.57 -14.16 -51.41
C GLU A 48 -26.38 -13.18 -51.29
N ASN A 49 -26.46 -12.20 -50.40
CA ASN A 49 -25.43 -11.19 -50.17
C ASN A 49 -24.61 -11.44 -48.89
N MET A 50 -24.80 -12.59 -48.25
CA MET A 50 -24.08 -13.05 -47.12
C MET A 50 -22.72 -13.61 -47.56
N THR A 51 -21.65 -13.02 -47.07
CA THR A 51 -20.29 -13.47 -47.26
C THR A 51 -19.69 -13.93 -45.96
N TRP A 52 -19.08 -15.07 -45.98
CA TRP A 52 -18.29 -15.56 -44.85
C TRP A 52 -16.97 -16.13 -45.35
N GLN A 53 -15.96 -15.99 -44.57
CA GLN A 53 -14.62 -16.49 -44.84
C GLN A 53 -13.99 -17.02 -43.55
N ILE A 54 -13.39 -18.18 -43.63
CA ILE A 54 -12.53 -18.74 -42.56
C ILE A 54 -11.19 -19.04 -43.20
N SER A 55 -10.13 -18.42 -42.64
CA SER A 55 -8.76 -18.54 -43.18
C SER A 55 -7.82 -19.02 -42.06
N PRO A 56 -7.47 -20.30 -42.03
CA PRO A 56 -6.35 -20.76 -41.20
C PRO A 56 -5.02 -20.30 -41.81
N SER A 57 -4.12 -19.81 -41.00
CA SER A 57 -2.77 -19.41 -41.42
C SER A 57 -1.71 -19.77 -40.42
N ILE A 58 -0.50 -20.03 -40.86
CA ILE A 58 0.66 -20.32 -40.04
C ILE A 58 1.70 -19.26 -40.32
N LYS A 59 2.23 -18.62 -39.26
CA LYS A 59 3.30 -17.65 -39.36
C LYS A 59 4.49 -18.10 -38.49
N TRP A 60 5.63 -18.28 -39.12
CA TRP A 60 6.85 -18.64 -38.45
C TRP A 60 8.01 -17.75 -38.89
N THR A 61 8.69 -17.11 -37.94
CA THR A 61 9.83 -16.28 -38.20
C THR A 61 11.10 -17.13 -38.06
N ILE A 62 11.59 -17.70 -39.16
CA ILE A 62 12.76 -18.60 -39.18
C ILE A 62 14.07 -17.82 -38.95
N PHE A 63 14.14 -16.59 -39.48
CA PHE A 63 15.31 -15.71 -39.34
C PHE A 63 14.87 -14.30 -38.89
N SER A 64 15.34 -13.88 -37.73
CA SER A 64 14.96 -12.60 -37.09
C SER A 64 16.16 -11.70 -36.78
N GLY A 65 17.38 -12.03 -37.25
CA GLY A 65 18.58 -11.22 -36.99
C GLY A 65 18.81 -10.94 -35.48
N ARG A 66 18.63 -11.93 -34.61
CA ARG A 66 18.70 -11.84 -33.14
C ARG A 66 17.54 -11.10 -32.45
N GLN A 67 16.56 -10.57 -33.18
CA GLN A 67 15.46 -9.81 -32.59
C GLN A 67 14.69 -10.64 -31.52
N ILE A 68 14.31 -11.89 -31.82
CA ILE A 68 13.62 -12.78 -30.89
C ILE A 68 14.50 -13.07 -29.65
N ALA A 69 15.81 -13.33 -29.86
CA ALA A 69 16.73 -13.59 -28.77
C ALA A 69 16.86 -12.38 -27.83
N GLN A 70 16.95 -11.16 -28.38
CA GLN A 70 17.00 -9.95 -27.54
C GLN A 70 15.70 -9.67 -26.84
N ALA A 71 14.54 -9.88 -27.47
CA ALA A 71 13.24 -9.76 -26.84
C ALA A 71 13.09 -10.72 -25.66
N ASN A 72 13.52 -11.98 -25.81
CA ASN A 72 13.51 -12.97 -24.72
C ASN A 72 14.44 -12.55 -23.58
N ARG A 73 15.64 -12.05 -23.89
CA ARG A 73 16.58 -11.55 -22.88
C ARG A 73 16.01 -10.36 -22.13
N GLN A 74 15.39 -9.42 -22.83
CA GLN A 74 14.73 -8.27 -22.22
C GLN A 74 13.60 -8.69 -21.29
N ALA A 75 12.75 -9.61 -21.71
CA ALA A 75 11.65 -10.13 -20.89
C ALA A 75 12.18 -10.85 -19.63
N GLN A 76 13.31 -11.56 -19.72
CA GLN A 76 13.94 -12.19 -18.56
C GLN A 76 14.49 -11.15 -17.58
N ILE A 77 15.15 -10.09 -18.07
CA ILE A 77 15.66 -9.00 -17.22
C ILE A 77 14.49 -8.28 -16.52
N GLN A 78 13.38 -8.05 -17.21
CA GLN A 78 12.17 -7.47 -16.60
C GLN A 78 11.56 -8.36 -15.51
N LEU A 79 11.60 -9.68 -15.69
CA LEU A 79 11.19 -10.61 -14.63
C LEU A 79 12.13 -10.54 -13.42
N ASP A 80 13.44 -10.50 -13.62
CA ASP A 80 14.42 -10.38 -12.54
C ASP A 80 14.26 -9.05 -11.79
N GLU A 81 13.98 -7.96 -12.50
CA GLU A 81 13.62 -6.66 -11.90
C GLU A 81 12.32 -6.74 -11.09
N GLY A 82 11.30 -7.44 -11.61
CA GLY A 82 10.04 -7.70 -10.91
C GLY A 82 10.22 -8.46 -9.60
N ILE A 83 11.09 -9.48 -9.61
CA ILE A 83 11.46 -10.26 -8.40
C ILE A 83 12.13 -9.36 -7.36
N ASN A 84 13.08 -8.51 -7.79
CA ASN A 84 13.76 -7.58 -6.88
C ASN A 84 12.77 -6.55 -6.29
N THR A 85 11.85 -6.04 -7.10
CA THR A 85 10.80 -5.11 -6.66
C THR A 85 9.87 -5.77 -5.64
N TYR A 86 9.48 -7.02 -5.87
CA TYR A 86 8.69 -7.80 -4.90
C TYR A 86 9.42 -7.94 -3.57
N ASN A 87 10.69 -8.36 -3.59
CA ASN A 87 11.51 -8.52 -2.39
C ASN A 87 11.66 -7.18 -1.63
N GLN A 88 11.89 -6.08 -2.35
CA GLN A 88 11.97 -4.75 -1.74
C GLN A 88 10.64 -4.34 -1.09
N THR A 89 9.52 -4.58 -1.76
CA THR A 89 8.18 -4.29 -1.21
C THR A 89 7.91 -5.09 0.06
N LEU A 90 8.31 -6.38 0.07
CA LEU A 90 8.18 -7.24 1.24
C LEU A 90 9.00 -6.72 2.43
N LEU A 91 10.27 -6.36 2.19
CA LEU A 91 11.14 -5.81 3.24
C LEU A 91 10.59 -4.48 3.79
N THR A 92 10.10 -3.60 2.91
CA THR A 92 9.49 -2.33 3.32
C THR A 92 8.24 -2.57 4.16
N ALA A 93 7.37 -3.50 3.77
CA ALA A 93 6.18 -3.84 4.53
C ALA A 93 6.51 -4.39 5.94
N LEU A 94 7.54 -5.24 6.04
CA LEU A 94 8.02 -5.75 7.33
C LEU A 94 8.58 -4.63 8.20
N GLN A 95 9.37 -3.72 7.63
CA GLN A 95 9.90 -2.56 8.33
C GLN A 95 8.76 -1.65 8.84
N GLU A 96 7.77 -1.36 8.02
CA GLU A 96 6.62 -0.53 8.42
C GLU A 96 5.86 -1.12 9.61
N VAL A 97 5.68 -2.45 9.65
CA VAL A 97 5.04 -3.14 10.79
C VAL A 97 5.90 -3.03 12.05
N ASP A 98 7.21 -3.27 11.94
CA ASP A 98 8.13 -3.21 13.09
C ASP A 98 8.21 -1.79 13.67
N ASP A 99 8.35 -0.78 12.80
CA ASP A 99 8.36 0.63 13.18
C ASP A 99 7.04 1.07 13.84
N ALA A 100 5.90 0.63 13.31
CA ALA A 100 4.59 0.95 13.87
C ALA A 100 4.41 0.31 15.26
N LEU A 101 4.78 -0.97 15.44
CA LEU A 101 4.70 -1.67 16.72
C LEU A 101 5.65 -1.05 17.76
N SER A 102 6.88 -0.73 17.35
CA SER A 102 7.87 -0.08 18.22
C SER A 102 7.38 1.29 18.68
N SER A 103 6.82 2.10 17.75
CA SER A 103 6.28 3.42 18.06
C SER A 103 5.07 3.33 18.98
N TYR A 104 4.17 2.39 18.77
CA TYR A 104 3.02 2.16 19.65
C TYR A 104 3.45 1.77 21.06
N ASN A 105 4.38 0.81 21.20
CA ASN A 105 4.89 0.41 22.50
C ASN A 105 5.57 1.55 23.27
N LYS A 106 6.36 2.39 22.58
CA LYS A 106 6.97 3.59 23.18
C LYS A 106 5.94 4.62 23.59
N SER A 107 4.89 4.79 22.79
CA SER A 107 3.79 5.73 23.13
C SER A 107 3.03 5.31 24.37
N LEU A 108 2.84 4.00 24.60
CA LEU A 108 2.22 3.48 25.83
C LEU A 108 3.09 3.80 27.06
N GLN A 109 4.40 3.62 26.96
CA GLN A 109 5.34 3.96 28.04
C GLN A 109 5.33 5.46 28.34
N GLN A 110 5.32 6.30 27.29
CA GLN A 110 5.22 7.76 27.44
C GLN A 110 3.90 8.16 28.09
N LEU A 111 2.79 7.60 27.66
CA LEU A 111 1.46 7.86 28.24
C LEU A 111 1.42 7.54 29.75
N ASP A 112 2.02 6.42 30.15
CA ASP A 112 2.07 6.05 31.57
C ASP A 112 2.97 7.00 32.37
N ALA A 113 4.12 7.39 31.83
CA ALA A 113 5.00 8.40 32.45
C ALA A 113 4.30 9.76 32.60
N ASP A 114 3.60 10.23 31.56
CA ASP A 114 2.88 11.51 31.59
C ASP A 114 1.71 11.48 32.58
N ARG A 115 1.04 10.32 32.71
CA ARG A 115 -0.01 10.10 33.73
C ARG A 115 0.55 10.24 35.13
N LEU A 116 1.70 9.60 35.44
CA LEU A 116 2.35 9.68 36.72
C LEU A 116 2.83 11.12 37.02
N ALA A 117 3.44 11.77 36.02
CA ALA A 117 3.87 13.17 36.17
C ALA A 117 2.68 14.10 36.47
N LEU A 118 1.53 13.91 35.80
CA LEU A 118 0.33 14.69 36.10
C LEU A 118 -0.18 14.46 37.51
N GLN A 119 -0.11 13.23 38.06
CA GLN A 119 -0.49 12.92 39.44
C GLN A 119 0.41 13.67 40.42
N GLU A 120 1.72 13.64 40.23
CA GLU A 120 2.69 14.32 41.09
C GLU A 120 2.53 15.86 41.06
N ILE A 121 2.26 16.44 39.91
CA ILE A 121 2.02 17.87 39.76
C ILE A 121 0.70 18.28 40.45
N LYS A 122 -0.36 17.45 40.41
CA LYS A 122 -1.61 17.68 41.15
C LYS A 122 -1.37 17.67 42.69
N LEU A 123 -0.56 16.74 43.18
CA LEU A 123 -0.15 16.72 44.59
C LEU A 123 0.66 17.97 44.95
N THR A 124 1.54 18.41 44.06
CA THR A 124 2.32 19.65 44.27
C THR A 124 1.42 20.88 44.43
N LEU A 125 0.34 20.97 43.61
CA LEU A 125 -0.66 22.04 43.77
C LEU A 125 -1.38 21.93 45.10
N GLU A 126 -1.77 20.75 45.53
CA GLU A 126 -2.43 20.52 46.82
C GLU A 126 -1.54 21.00 47.98
N TYR A 127 -0.25 20.64 47.98
CA TYR A 127 0.73 21.14 48.97
C TYR A 127 0.92 22.67 48.91
N ALA A 128 0.99 23.25 47.71
CA ALA A 128 1.10 24.72 47.58
C ALA A 128 -0.13 25.45 48.18
N MET A 129 -1.31 24.91 47.94
CA MET A 129 -2.56 25.43 48.52
C MET A 129 -2.59 25.31 50.04
N ASP A 130 -2.11 24.21 50.59
CA ASP A 130 -2.04 23.98 52.05
C ASP A 130 -1.03 24.93 52.73
N LEU A 131 0.15 25.13 52.13
CA LEU A 131 1.15 26.09 52.62
C LEU A 131 0.61 27.51 52.56
N TYR A 132 -0.11 27.88 51.51
CA TYR A 132 -0.73 29.20 51.39
C TYR A 132 -1.80 29.41 52.46
N LYS A 133 -2.69 28.45 52.71
CA LYS A 133 -3.70 28.51 53.80
C LYS A 133 -3.08 28.70 55.20
N LYS A 134 -1.88 28.12 55.39
CA LYS A 134 -1.09 28.27 56.64
C LYS A 134 -0.27 29.56 56.71
N GLY A 135 -0.30 30.40 55.69
CA GLY A 135 0.46 31.64 55.59
C GLY A 135 1.96 31.44 55.40
N LEU A 136 2.38 30.24 54.96
CA LEU A 136 3.80 29.87 54.81
C LEU A 136 4.35 30.12 53.40
N THR A 137 3.49 30.48 52.44
CA THR A 137 3.88 30.82 51.06
C THR A 137 2.98 31.93 50.50
N ASN A 138 3.41 32.56 49.40
CA ASN A 138 2.63 33.58 48.71
C ASN A 138 1.68 32.94 47.69
N TYR A 139 0.67 33.69 47.27
CA TYR A 139 -0.33 33.22 46.28
C TYR A 139 0.27 32.98 44.88
N GLN A 140 1.39 33.63 44.55
CA GLN A 140 2.07 33.43 43.29
C GLN A 140 2.48 31.97 43.07
N ASN A 141 2.96 31.28 44.12
CA ASN A 141 3.33 29.86 44.08
C ASN A 141 2.13 28.94 43.76
N VAL A 142 0.93 29.30 44.26
CA VAL A 142 -0.29 28.59 43.95
C VAL A 142 -0.67 28.77 42.49
N LEU A 143 -0.60 30.00 41.95
CA LEU A 143 -0.89 30.29 40.55
C LEU A 143 0.08 29.56 39.59
N ASP A 144 1.37 29.54 39.96
CA ASP A 144 2.38 28.84 39.12
C ASP A 144 2.15 27.32 39.15
N SER A 145 1.77 26.75 40.31
CA SER A 145 1.39 25.33 40.40
C SER A 145 0.12 25.02 39.58
N GLN A 146 -0.89 25.89 39.59
CA GLN A 146 -2.07 25.74 38.74
C GLN A 146 -1.75 25.76 37.25
N ARG A 147 -0.87 26.69 36.82
CA ARG A 147 -0.42 26.71 35.41
C ARG A 147 0.31 25.43 35.02
N ASN A 148 1.16 24.92 35.96
CA ASN A 148 1.84 23.64 35.71
C ASN A 148 0.84 22.48 35.56
N VAL A 149 -0.20 22.40 36.40
CA VAL A 149 -1.22 21.38 36.26
C VAL A 149 -1.88 21.45 34.88
N LEU A 150 -2.28 22.65 34.42
CA LEU A 150 -2.90 22.81 33.08
C LEU A 150 -1.95 22.41 31.97
N ASN A 151 -0.66 22.75 32.08
CA ASN A 151 0.35 22.34 31.10
C ASN A 151 0.48 20.81 31.01
N TYR A 152 0.58 20.13 32.16
CA TYR A 152 0.70 18.67 32.20
C TYR A 152 -0.59 17.96 31.84
N GLU A 153 -1.77 18.52 32.06
CA GLU A 153 -3.03 18.02 31.54
C GLU A 153 -3.04 18.04 30.01
N ASN A 154 -2.57 19.12 29.39
CA ASN A 154 -2.41 19.20 27.94
C ASN A 154 -1.41 18.17 27.39
N VAL A 155 -0.26 17.99 28.07
CA VAL A 155 0.73 16.96 27.71
C VAL A 155 0.09 15.58 27.75
N TYR A 156 -0.61 15.24 28.82
CA TYR A 156 -1.27 13.94 28.97
C TYR A 156 -2.34 13.69 27.89
N VAL A 157 -3.18 14.67 27.58
CA VAL A 157 -4.20 14.55 26.50
C VAL A 157 -3.55 14.36 25.14
N ASN A 158 -2.43 15.08 24.89
CA ASN A 158 -1.68 14.91 23.65
C ASN A 158 -1.06 13.51 23.54
N SER A 159 -0.51 12.98 24.63
CA SER A 159 0.02 11.61 24.67
C SER A 159 -1.06 10.55 24.44
N GLN A 160 -2.26 10.75 25.00
CA GLN A 160 -3.41 9.88 24.72
C GLN A 160 -3.76 9.88 23.23
N SER A 161 -3.86 11.06 22.63
CA SER A 161 -4.15 11.22 21.21
C SER A 161 -3.06 10.60 20.33
N ALA A 162 -1.79 10.80 20.67
CA ALA A 162 -0.65 10.21 19.97
C ALA A 162 -0.69 8.67 20.03
N THR A 163 -1.00 8.10 21.19
CA THR A 163 -1.10 6.64 21.37
C THR A 163 -2.20 6.04 20.49
N LEU A 164 -3.36 6.71 20.38
CA LEU A 164 -4.44 6.29 19.50
C LEU A 164 -4.03 6.36 18.01
N LEU A 165 -3.30 7.40 17.62
CA LEU A 165 -2.79 7.53 16.25
C LEU A 165 -1.78 6.42 15.93
N TYR A 166 -0.86 6.09 16.82
CA TYR A 166 0.08 4.98 16.63
C TYR A 166 -0.63 3.62 16.57
N MET A 167 -1.67 3.42 17.35
CA MET A 167 -2.52 2.22 17.25
C MET A 167 -3.15 2.10 15.86
N ILE A 168 -3.68 3.21 15.30
CA ILE A 168 -4.23 3.23 13.94
C ILE A 168 -3.14 2.93 12.90
N GLN A 169 -1.91 3.44 13.11
CA GLN A 169 -0.78 3.14 12.23
C GLN A 169 -0.44 1.63 12.22
N VAL A 170 -0.47 0.96 13.36
CA VAL A 170 -0.30 -0.50 13.43
C VAL A 170 -1.37 -1.22 12.61
N TYR A 171 -2.65 -0.84 12.74
CA TYR A 171 -3.73 -1.39 11.92
C TYR A 171 -3.48 -1.18 10.43
N LYS A 172 -3.03 0.01 10.05
CA LYS A 172 -2.72 0.35 8.66
C LYS A 172 -1.55 -0.47 8.13
N ALA A 173 -0.46 -0.59 8.89
CA ALA A 173 0.73 -1.36 8.51
C ALA A 173 0.43 -2.86 8.33
N LEU A 174 -0.50 -3.41 9.13
CA LEU A 174 -0.99 -4.79 8.99
C LEU A 174 -1.93 -5.00 7.81
N GLY A 175 -2.16 -3.97 7.02
CA GLY A 175 -3.02 -4.04 5.86
C GLY A 175 -4.51 -3.78 6.14
N GLY A 176 -4.86 -3.20 7.28
CA GLY A 176 -6.14 -2.79 7.87
C GLY A 176 -7.36 -2.59 6.98
N GLY A 177 -7.53 -3.45 5.99
CA GLY A 177 -8.71 -3.51 5.16
C GLY A 177 -9.75 -4.42 5.80
N VAL A 178 -10.93 -3.88 6.04
CA VAL A 178 -12.11 -4.72 6.29
C VAL A 178 -12.34 -5.50 4.99
N GLU A 179 -12.00 -6.79 4.99
CA GLU A 179 -12.47 -7.69 3.94
C GLU A 179 -14.01 -7.63 3.97
N LYS A 180 -14.57 -7.10 2.86
CA LYS A 180 -16.00 -7.23 2.57
C LYS A 180 -16.23 -8.56 1.92
#